data_352b4e21799f55974b9464aab38f4ed3
#
_entry.id   352b4e21799f55974b9464aab38f4ed3
#
_cell.length_a   1.000
_cell.length_b   1.000
_cell.length_c   1.000
_cell.angle_alpha   90.00
_cell.angle_beta   90.00
_cell.angle_gamma   90.00
#
_symmetry.space_group_name_H-M   'P 1'
#
loop_
_entity.id
_entity.type
_entity.pdbx_description
1 polymer ?
#
loop_
_entity_poly.entity_id
_entity_poly.type
_entity_poly.pdbx_seq_one_letter_code
_entity_poly.pdbx_strand_id
1 'polypeptide(L)'
;MAFLKILTCAFSMSFCFMSIYGLTTSAVELVLFTEYNPVGDADPLGDLGDPLDWLQLNIAYLVGFWIFFSGVCAVLYKRLSCFDEIAKFFIDLFLPTAATIILALILGAILPFAVGAQRGDFVIAQGVSIFLAQILFIITIARLLKR
;
A
#
# COMPACT_ATOMS: atom_id res chain seq x y z
N MET A 1 -23.41 9.46 -14.66
CA MET A 1 -21.96 9.75 -14.71
C MET A 1 -21.37 10.18 -13.36
N ALA A 2 -22.01 11.04 -12.57
CA ALA A 2 -21.53 11.47 -11.24
C ALA A 2 -21.27 10.31 -10.26
N PHE A 3 -22.20 9.35 -10.19
CA PHE A 3 -22.07 8.20 -9.29
C PHE A 3 -20.81 7.36 -9.58
N LEU A 4 -20.54 7.08 -10.84
CA LEU A 4 -19.34 6.32 -11.24
C LEU A 4 -18.05 7.08 -10.88
N LYS A 5 -18.01 8.40 -11.09
CA LYS A 5 -16.87 9.24 -10.66
C LYS A 5 -16.62 9.16 -9.16
N ILE A 6 -17.69 9.25 -8.36
CA ILE A 6 -17.59 9.15 -6.90
C ILE A 6 -17.02 7.79 -6.49
N LEU A 7 -17.53 6.70 -7.04
CA LEU A 7 -17.08 5.35 -6.73
C LEU A 7 -15.62 5.11 -7.14
N THR A 8 -15.23 5.56 -8.34
CA THR A 8 -13.85 5.41 -8.84
C THR A 8 -12.87 6.23 -8.02
N CYS A 9 -13.22 7.48 -7.69
CA CYS A 9 -12.41 8.32 -6.82
C CYS A 9 -12.24 7.69 -5.43
N ALA A 10 -13.33 7.24 -4.82
CA ALA A 10 -13.33 6.58 -3.52
C ALA A 10 -12.49 5.30 -3.51
N PHE A 11 -12.56 4.49 -4.57
CA PHE A 11 -11.74 3.30 -4.71
C PHE A 11 -10.25 3.65 -4.79
N SER A 12 -9.89 4.64 -5.63
CA SER A 12 -8.51 5.09 -5.76
C SER A 12 -7.96 5.66 -4.45
N MET A 13 -8.76 6.44 -3.73
CA MET A 13 -8.40 6.94 -2.39
C MET A 13 -8.17 5.80 -1.40
N SER A 14 -9.07 4.82 -1.37
CA SER A 14 -8.98 3.66 -0.47
C SER A 14 -7.73 2.85 -0.76
N PHE A 15 -7.45 2.59 -2.03
CA PHE A 15 -6.27 1.85 -2.45
C PHE A 15 -4.97 2.59 -2.08
N CYS A 16 -4.89 3.89 -2.36
CA CYS A 16 -3.73 4.71 -1.99
C CYS A 16 -3.54 4.76 -0.47
N PHE A 17 -4.62 4.94 0.29
CA PHE A 17 -4.57 4.96 1.75
C PHE A 17 -4.08 3.63 2.31
N MET A 18 -4.63 2.50 1.85
CA MET A 18 -4.22 1.16 2.26
C MET A 18 -2.76 0.88 1.90
N SER A 19 -2.31 1.34 0.74
CA SER A 19 -0.92 1.18 0.32
C SER A 19 0.06 1.94 1.23
N ILE A 20 -0.26 3.19 1.57
CA ILE A 20 0.55 4.00 2.50
C ILE A 20 0.56 3.36 3.89
N TYR A 21 -0.61 2.97 4.38
CA TYR A 21 -0.75 2.33 5.69
C TYR A 21 0.05 1.04 5.74
N GLY A 22 -0.12 0.16 4.75
CA GLY A 22 0.61 -1.11 4.66
C GLY A 22 2.12 -0.94 4.58
N LEU A 23 2.62 -0.02 3.74
CA LEU A 23 4.05 0.28 3.66
C LEU A 23 4.60 0.85 4.98
N THR A 24 3.84 1.70 5.65
CA THR A 24 4.27 2.32 6.92
C THR A 24 4.29 1.30 8.04
N THR A 25 3.25 0.47 8.19
CA THR A 25 3.21 -0.59 9.20
C THR A 25 4.30 -1.63 8.98
N SER A 26 4.50 -2.08 7.74
CA SER A 26 5.58 -3.02 7.42
C SER A 26 6.97 -2.44 7.72
N ALA A 27 7.19 -1.15 7.49
CA ALA A 27 8.45 -0.50 7.84
C ALA A 27 8.66 -0.45 9.36
N VAL A 28 7.62 -0.12 10.13
CA VAL A 28 7.66 -0.09 11.60
C VAL A 28 7.90 -1.49 12.16
N GLU A 29 7.18 -2.48 11.67
CA GLU A 29 7.37 -3.88 12.08
C GLU A 29 8.78 -4.36 11.79
N LEU A 30 9.33 -4.06 10.61
CA LEU A 30 10.70 -4.45 10.26
C LEU A 30 11.72 -3.85 11.23
N VAL A 31 11.58 -2.57 11.59
CA VAL A 31 12.49 -1.90 12.55
C VAL A 31 12.37 -2.51 13.95
N LEU A 32 11.13 -2.74 14.41
CA LEU A 32 10.90 -3.33 15.74
C LEU A 32 11.38 -4.77 15.83
N PHE A 33 11.16 -5.58 14.78
CA PHE A 33 11.62 -6.97 14.77
C PHE A 33 13.13 -7.10 14.69
N THR A 34 13.84 -6.22 14.00
CA THR A 34 15.31 -6.22 13.95
C THR A 34 15.93 -5.86 15.30
N GLU A 35 15.27 -5.04 16.12
CA GLU A 35 15.76 -4.71 17.46
C GLU A 35 15.44 -5.79 18.51
N TYR A 36 14.30 -6.49 18.37
CA TYR A 36 13.78 -7.38 19.42
C TYR A 36 14.19 -8.86 19.27
N ASN A 37 14.67 -9.31 18.11
CA ASN A 37 15.00 -10.72 17.89
C ASN A 37 16.33 -10.89 17.14
N PRO A 38 17.48 -10.68 17.80
CA PRO A 38 18.77 -10.82 17.11
C PRO A 38 19.19 -12.26 16.84
N VAL A 39 18.52 -13.25 17.00
CA VAL A 39 18.78 -14.67 16.62
C VAL A 39 17.85 -15.59 17.45
N GLY A 40 16.66 -15.77 17.04
CA GLY A 40 15.80 -16.80 17.61
C GLY A 40 15.22 -17.69 16.52
N ASP A 41 15.12 -18.97 16.82
CA ASP A 41 14.60 -20.05 15.96
C ASP A 41 13.11 -19.93 15.57
N ALA A 42 12.53 -18.74 15.61
CA ALA A 42 11.17 -18.49 15.17
C ALA A 42 11.09 -18.61 13.64
N ASP A 43 10.25 -19.50 13.17
CA ASP A 43 9.92 -19.66 11.76
C ASP A 43 9.26 -18.36 11.24
N PRO A 44 9.90 -17.59 10.33
CA PRO A 44 9.37 -16.32 9.87
C PRO A 44 8.06 -16.46 9.09
N LEU A 45 7.72 -17.66 8.66
CA LEU A 45 6.48 -17.98 7.96
C LEU A 45 5.42 -18.55 8.92
N GLY A 46 5.82 -19.11 10.08
CA GLY A 46 4.90 -19.68 11.06
C GLY A 46 4.07 -18.65 11.83
N ASP A 47 4.61 -17.44 12.01
CA ASP A 47 3.95 -16.36 12.76
C ASP A 47 3.05 -15.46 11.89
N LEU A 48 3.10 -15.59 10.56
CA LEU A 48 2.29 -14.77 9.65
C LEU A 48 0.82 -15.21 9.53
N GLY A 49 0.43 -16.29 10.21
CA GLY A 49 -0.91 -16.86 10.09
C GLY A 49 -1.16 -17.48 8.69
N ASP A 50 -2.37 -17.95 8.46
CA ASP A 50 -2.76 -18.46 7.16
C ASP A 50 -2.74 -17.30 6.14
N PRO A 51 -2.01 -17.41 5.01
CA PRO A 51 -2.02 -16.39 3.95
C PRO A 51 -3.42 -16.02 3.46
N LEU A 52 -4.36 -16.98 3.57
CA LEU A 52 -5.75 -16.76 3.22
C LEU A 52 -6.45 -15.79 4.18
N ASP A 53 -6.20 -15.94 5.49
CA ASP A 53 -6.77 -15.07 6.52
C ASP A 53 -6.24 -13.65 6.38
N TRP A 54 -4.94 -13.50 6.10
CA TRP A 54 -4.33 -12.21 5.84
C TRP A 54 -4.94 -11.53 4.60
N LEU A 55 -5.15 -12.30 3.51
CA LEU A 55 -5.77 -11.78 2.29
C LEU A 55 -7.21 -11.35 2.53
N GLN A 56 -8.01 -12.17 3.23
CA GLN A 56 -9.39 -11.87 3.57
C GLN A 56 -9.50 -10.60 4.41
N LEU A 57 -8.63 -10.44 5.41
CA LEU A 57 -8.60 -9.26 6.27
C LEU A 57 -8.27 -7.99 5.47
N ASN A 58 -7.28 -8.05 4.57
CA ASN A 58 -6.93 -6.90 3.73
C ASN A 58 -8.03 -6.54 2.75
N ILE A 59 -8.72 -7.51 2.16
CA ILE A 59 -9.89 -7.26 1.30
C ILE A 59 -11.02 -6.61 2.10
N ALA A 60 -11.30 -7.10 3.31
CA ALA A 60 -12.33 -6.53 4.18
C ALA A 60 -12.01 -5.07 4.54
N TYR A 61 -10.77 -4.75 4.88
CA TYR A 61 -10.33 -3.37 5.11
C TYR A 61 -10.46 -2.51 3.85
N LEU A 62 -10.06 -2.99 2.69
CA LEU A 62 -10.20 -2.27 1.43
C LEU A 62 -11.66 -1.93 1.13
N VAL A 63 -12.56 -2.90 1.30
CA VAL A 63 -14.00 -2.70 1.11
C VAL A 63 -14.56 -1.73 2.14
N GLY A 64 -14.19 -1.84 3.41
CA GLY A 64 -14.60 -0.92 4.47
C GLY A 64 -14.17 0.52 4.18
N PHE A 65 -12.92 0.73 3.81
CA PHE A 65 -12.42 2.05 3.41
C PHE A 65 -13.08 2.56 2.14
N TRP A 66 -13.36 1.70 1.18
CA TRP A 66 -14.08 2.10 -0.04
C TRP A 66 -15.49 2.62 0.26
N ILE A 67 -16.22 1.95 1.14
CA ILE A 67 -17.55 2.41 1.59
C ILE A 67 -17.42 3.76 2.31
N PHE A 68 -16.46 3.88 3.24
CA PHE A 68 -16.21 5.12 3.98
C PHE A 68 -15.88 6.28 3.03
N PHE A 69 -14.89 6.10 2.15
CA PHE A 69 -14.50 7.14 1.20
C PHE A 69 -15.59 7.44 0.16
N SER A 70 -16.46 6.49 -0.16
CA SER A 70 -17.63 6.76 -1.02
C SER A 70 -18.58 7.77 -0.37
N GLY A 71 -18.81 7.66 0.95
CA GLY A 71 -19.56 8.66 1.70
C GLY A 71 -18.86 10.02 1.71
N VAL A 72 -17.56 10.05 1.98
CA VAL A 72 -16.76 11.29 1.95
C VAL A 72 -16.80 11.94 0.57
N CYS A 73 -16.53 11.19 -0.49
CA CYS A 73 -16.57 11.69 -1.87
C CYS A 73 -17.96 12.21 -2.28
N ALA A 74 -19.04 11.58 -1.82
CA ALA A 74 -20.40 12.05 -2.08
C ALA A 74 -20.68 13.42 -1.42
N VAL A 75 -20.16 13.64 -0.20
CA VAL A 75 -20.25 14.93 0.48
C VAL A 75 -19.38 15.97 -0.22
N LEU A 76 -18.15 15.64 -0.57
CA LEU A 76 -17.23 16.53 -1.26
C LEU A 76 -17.74 16.93 -2.65
N TYR A 77 -18.34 16.00 -3.40
CA TYR A 77 -18.95 16.26 -4.69
C TYR A 77 -20.06 17.33 -4.61
N LYS A 78 -20.84 17.33 -3.52
CA LYS A 78 -21.91 18.31 -3.29
C LYS A 78 -21.40 19.66 -2.77
N ARG A 79 -20.24 19.68 -2.11
CA ARG A 79 -19.77 20.86 -1.36
C ARG A 79 -18.63 21.61 -2.06
N LEU A 80 -17.81 20.91 -2.88
CA LEU A 80 -16.61 21.46 -3.49
C LEU A 80 -16.76 21.56 -5.01
N SER A 81 -16.55 22.74 -5.55
CA SER A 81 -16.46 22.97 -7.00
C SER A 81 -15.21 22.33 -7.64
N CYS A 82 -14.16 22.10 -6.84
CA CYS A 82 -12.90 21.48 -7.29
C CYS A 82 -12.88 19.94 -7.15
N PHE A 83 -14.04 19.30 -6.94
CA PHE A 83 -14.11 17.83 -6.78
C PHE A 83 -13.48 17.08 -7.97
N ASP A 84 -13.69 17.59 -9.19
CA ASP A 84 -13.16 16.95 -10.41
C ASP A 84 -11.63 16.93 -10.44
N GLU A 85 -10.98 17.96 -9.91
CA GLU A 85 -9.52 18.03 -9.78
C GLU A 85 -9.01 17.04 -8.73
N ILE A 86 -9.70 16.95 -7.60
CA ILE A 86 -9.40 15.98 -6.53
C ILE A 86 -9.56 14.55 -7.06
N ALA A 87 -10.67 14.26 -7.73
CA ALA A 87 -10.93 12.96 -8.29
C ALA A 87 -9.87 12.57 -9.33
N LYS A 88 -9.51 13.49 -10.22
CA LYS A 88 -8.44 13.30 -11.20
C LYS A 88 -7.11 13.00 -10.53
N PHE A 89 -6.73 13.76 -9.49
CA PHE A 89 -5.49 13.54 -8.75
C PHE A 89 -5.41 12.11 -8.19
N PHE A 90 -6.45 11.62 -7.53
CA PHE A 90 -6.44 10.26 -6.96
C PHE A 90 -6.49 9.16 -8.03
N ILE A 91 -7.20 9.38 -9.14
CA ILE A 91 -7.23 8.45 -10.27
C ILE A 91 -5.84 8.38 -10.94
N ASP A 92 -5.19 9.53 -11.14
CA ASP A 92 -3.85 9.60 -11.71
C ASP A 92 -2.79 9.01 -10.76
N LEU A 93 -3.02 9.04 -9.45
CA LEU A 93 -2.15 8.46 -8.44
C LEU A 93 -2.31 6.93 -8.33
N PHE A 94 -3.47 6.38 -8.69
CA PHE A 94 -3.77 4.95 -8.54
C PHE A 94 -2.79 4.05 -9.29
N LEU A 95 -2.57 4.30 -10.57
CA LEU A 95 -1.72 3.44 -11.41
C LEU A 95 -0.24 3.42 -10.96
N PRO A 96 0.40 4.57 -10.70
CA PRO A 96 1.75 4.58 -10.14
C PRO A 96 1.84 3.91 -8.77
N THR A 97 0.83 4.06 -7.92
CA THR A 97 0.79 3.38 -6.61
C THR A 97 0.73 1.87 -6.78
N ALA A 98 -0.14 1.37 -7.65
CA ALA A 98 -0.24 -0.05 -7.95
C ALA A 98 1.09 -0.61 -8.50
N ALA A 99 1.72 0.10 -9.44
CA ALA A 99 3.02 -0.28 -9.98
C ALA A 99 4.11 -0.33 -8.90
N THR A 100 4.11 0.63 -7.98
CA THR A 100 5.06 0.70 -6.85
C THR A 100 4.89 -0.48 -5.90
N ILE A 101 3.65 -0.85 -5.57
CA ILE A 101 3.35 -2.01 -4.71
C ILE A 101 3.78 -3.31 -5.40
N ILE A 102 3.48 -3.48 -6.68
CA ILE A 102 3.91 -4.66 -7.45
C ILE A 102 5.44 -4.76 -7.47
N LEU A 103 6.13 -3.66 -7.71
CA LEU A 103 7.59 -3.62 -7.69
C LEU A 103 8.15 -3.99 -6.30
N ALA A 104 7.56 -3.47 -5.23
CA ALA A 104 7.95 -3.81 -3.86
C ALA A 104 7.77 -5.30 -3.56
N LEU A 105 6.67 -5.91 -4.00
CA LEU A 105 6.42 -7.34 -3.87
C LEU A 105 7.43 -8.18 -4.66
N ILE A 106 7.75 -7.77 -5.88
CA ILE A 106 8.74 -8.48 -6.71
C ILE A 106 10.12 -8.44 -6.03
N LEU A 107 10.59 -7.26 -5.63
CA LEU A 107 11.92 -7.09 -5.05
C LEU A 107 12.05 -7.64 -3.63
N GLY A 108 11.00 -7.52 -2.83
CA GLY A 108 11.01 -7.88 -1.41
C GLY A 108 10.61 -9.32 -1.11
N ALA A 109 9.90 -9.99 -2.00
CA ALA A 109 9.38 -11.33 -1.77
C ALA A 109 9.71 -12.31 -2.91
N ILE A 110 9.29 -12.01 -4.13
CA ILE A 110 9.36 -12.96 -5.25
C ILE A 110 10.82 -13.21 -5.66
N LEU A 111 11.60 -12.17 -5.83
CA LEU A 111 13.01 -12.30 -6.26
C LEU A 111 13.88 -13.00 -5.21
N PRO A 112 13.86 -12.61 -3.92
CA PRO A 112 14.61 -13.34 -2.88
C PRO A 112 14.22 -14.81 -2.79
N PHE A 113 12.93 -15.13 -2.89
CA PHE A 113 12.45 -16.50 -2.92
C PHE A 113 12.98 -17.27 -4.13
N ALA A 114 12.94 -16.69 -5.33
CA ALA A 114 13.37 -17.33 -6.57
C ALA A 114 14.89 -17.63 -6.60
N VAL A 115 15.70 -16.80 -5.93
CA VAL A 115 17.17 -17.03 -5.86
C VAL A 115 17.57 -17.86 -4.64
N GLY A 116 16.63 -18.35 -3.83
CA GLY A 116 16.92 -19.14 -2.64
C GLY A 116 17.67 -18.37 -1.56
N ALA A 117 17.35 -17.08 -1.39
CA ALA A 117 18.00 -16.22 -0.40
C ALA A 117 17.82 -16.76 1.03
N GLN A 118 18.87 -16.58 1.84
CA GLN A 118 18.82 -16.92 3.25
C GLN A 118 17.98 -15.88 4.03
N ARG A 119 17.55 -16.24 5.24
CA ARG A 119 16.66 -15.40 6.08
C ARG A 119 17.15 -13.95 6.24
N GLY A 120 18.44 -13.75 6.48
CA GLY A 120 19.03 -12.42 6.64
C GLY A 120 18.91 -11.56 5.38
N ASP A 121 19.20 -12.16 4.23
CA ASP A 121 19.10 -11.49 2.92
C ASP A 121 17.67 -11.16 2.57
N PHE A 122 16.70 -12.00 3.00
CA PHE A 122 15.29 -11.77 2.81
C PHE A 122 14.79 -10.52 3.56
N VAL A 123 15.20 -10.37 4.81
CA VAL A 123 14.88 -9.20 5.64
C VAL A 123 15.47 -7.92 5.03
N ILE A 124 16.72 -7.98 4.56
CA ILE A 124 17.36 -6.84 3.89
C ILE A 124 16.62 -6.49 2.60
N ALA A 125 16.28 -7.47 1.78
CA ALA A 125 15.53 -7.25 0.53
C ALA A 125 14.16 -6.62 0.78
N GLN A 126 13.44 -7.07 1.80
CA GLN A 126 12.17 -6.46 2.22
C GLN A 126 12.36 -5.02 2.67
N GLY A 127 13.33 -4.75 3.53
CA GLY A 127 13.63 -3.39 4.00
C GLY A 127 13.95 -2.43 2.86
N VAL A 128 14.83 -2.85 1.95
CA VAL A 128 15.20 -2.05 0.77
C VAL A 128 13.98 -1.82 -0.14
N SER A 129 13.16 -2.83 -0.38
CA SER A 129 11.99 -2.71 -1.25
C SER A 129 10.92 -1.78 -0.68
N ILE A 130 10.64 -1.85 0.63
CA ILE A 130 9.70 -0.98 1.32
C ILE A 130 10.19 0.47 1.27
N PHE A 131 11.47 0.70 1.57
CA PHE A 131 12.06 2.04 1.54
C PHE A 131 12.04 2.65 0.13
N LEU A 132 12.39 1.85 -0.89
CA LEU A 132 12.31 2.27 -2.29
C LEU A 132 10.87 2.61 -2.70
N ALA A 133 9.89 1.80 -2.28
CA ALA A 133 8.49 2.06 -2.55
C ALA A 133 8.01 3.38 -1.93
N GLN A 134 8.41 3.68 -0.70
CA GLN A 134 8.09 4.96 -0.05
C GLN A 134 8.68 6.16 -0.80
N ILE A 135 9.94 6.07 -1.22
CA ILE A 135 10.59 7.13 -2.01
C ILE A 135 9.86 7.35 -3.34
N LEU A 136 9.57 6.27 -4.07
CA LEU A 136 8.85 6.35 -5.35
C LEU A 136 7.46 6.95 -5.19
N PHE A 137 6.77 6.62 -4.10
CA PHE A 137 5.46 7.16 -3.78
C PHE A 137 5.53 8.68 -3.53
N ILE A 138 6.50 9.14 -2.71
CA ILE A 138 6.72 10.56 -2.44
C ILE A 138 7.05 11.32 -3.73
N ILE A 139 7.93 10.77 -4.58
CA ILE A 139 8.28 11.38 -5.87
C ILE A 139 7.06 11.49 -6.78
N THR A 140 6.21 10.47 -6.79
CA THR A 140 4.98 10.46 -7.60
C THR A 140 4.02 11.54 -7.14
N ILE A 141 3.76 11.66 -5.84
CA ILE A 141 2.92 12.72 -5.27
C ILE A 141 3.50 14.09 -5.61
N ALA A 142 4.80 14.29 -5.40
CA ALA A 142 5.46 15.56 -5.70
C ALA A 142 5.35 15.95 -7.18
N ARG A 143 5.39 14.98 -8.10
CA ARG A 143 5.19 15.22 -9.54
C ARG A 143 3.75 15.59 -9.89
N LEU A 144 2.78 14.92 -9.27
CA LEU A 144 1.36 15.20 -9.51
C LEU A 144 0.94 16.57 -8.95
N LEU A 145 1.48 16.96 -7.80
CA LEU A 145 1.21 18.28 -7.19
C LEU A 145 1.83 19.46 -7.97
N LYS A 146 2.83 19.21 -8.83
CA LYS A 146 3.46 20.24 -9.67
C LYS A 146 2.76 20.46 -11.02
N ARG A 147 1.79 19.60 -11.36
CA ARG A 147 0.98 19.73 -12.59
C ARG A 147 -0.25 20.59 -12.34
#